data_fc5e9377711075c051dfdbdff55bbb1a
#
_entry.id   fc5e9377711075c051dfdbdff55bbb1a
#
_cell.length_a   1.000
_cell.length_b   1.000
_cell.length_c   1.000
_cell.angle_alpha   90.00
_cell.angle_beta   90.00
_cell.angle_gamma   90.00
#
_symmetry.space_group_name_H-M   'P 1'
#
loop_
_entity.id
_entity.type
_entity.pdbx_description
1 polymer ?
#
loop_
_entity_poly.entity_id
_entity_poly.type
_entity_poly.pdbx_seq_one_letter_code
_entity_poly.pdbx_strand_id
1 'polypeptide(L)'
;MKLDTRRTVFVGFAFLSICAFWQMYDNLIPKILTETFGMGESISGMIMAADNVLALFLLPLFGSLSDKCTSSLGRRRPYILFGTLAAVAVMMTLPVLTDSYHASPAAWKLVCFIVGLGLLLVAMGTYRSPAVALMPDVTPKPLRSKANAIINLMGALGGILYLIITTFLYKTTPDVYTSYLPLFAIVGVIMLGSLAVVVLLVNEPKLVQRQQAYEQTHPEDTLTQVTDSGEVLPAEVKRSLRFLLVSIALWFIGYNGVTTWFSVYAARSWNMTLGQANTCLTIATAGAIFSYIPVGSVASKVGRRKTIRFGTLLLSGSFFAAFLYTMAFSTFSPVLYGLFVLVGIAWAAINVNSLPMVVEMCKGSEVGKFTGLYYTFSMTAQIATPIVAGWLLEHVDYKTLFPYAAIFVFGSFLTMGFVRHGDNKVQAKKGLEAFDIDD
;
A
#
# COMPACT_ATOMS: atom_id res chain seq x y z
N MET A 1 26.43 -9.07 14.47
CA MET A 1 26.57 -8.88 13.00
C MET A 1 26.05 -7.49 12.61
N LYS A 2 26.63 -6.82 11.58
CA LYS A 2 26.08 -5.55 11.06
C LYS A 2 25.33 -5.81 9.76
N LEU A 3 24.18 -5.16 9.56
CA LEU A 3 23.42 -5.23 8.31
C LEU A 3 24.23 -4.62 7.17
N ASP A 4 24.30 -5.30 6.04
CA ASP A 4 24.85 -4.74 4.80
C ASP A 4 23.78 -3.84 4.14
N THR A 5 23.75 -2.59 4.59
CA THR A 5 22.77 -1.59 4.13
C THR A 5 22.76 -1.42 2.61
N ARG A 6 23.93 -1.45 1.96
CA ARG A 6 24.03 -1.30 0.50
C ARG A 6 23.30 -2.42 -0.23
N ARG A 7 23.48 -3.67 0.21
CA ARG A 7 22.79 -4.83 -0.38
C ARG A 7 21.28 -4.79 -0.11
N THR A 8 20.89 -4.40 1.11
CA THR A 8 19.48 -4.24 1.46
C THR A 8 18.81 -3.19 0.59
N VAL A 9 19.49 -2.07 0.30
CA VAL A 9 18.99 -1.06 -0.66
C VAL A 9 18.83 -1.67 -2.06
N PHE A 10 19.74 -2.53 -2.53
CA PHE A 10 19.58 -3.18 -3.84
C PHE A 10 18.37 -4.11 -3.88
N VAL A 11 18.08 -4.84 -2.80
CA VAL A 11 16.82 -5.59 -2.66
C VAL A 11 15.62 -4.65 -2.62
N GLY A 12 15.76 -3.50 -1.97
CA GLY A 12 14.73 -2.47 -1.87
C GLY A 12 14.28 -1.89 -3.21
N PHE A 13 15.09 -1.97 -4.27
CA PHE A 13 14.67 -1.57 -5.62
C PHE A 13 13.47 -2.38 -6.14
N ALA A 14 13.31 -3.65 -5.71
CA ALA A 14 12.11 -4.41 -6.03
C ALA A 14 10.85 -3.75 -5.41
N PHE A 15 10.94 -3.28 -4.18
CA PHE A 15 9.85 -2.58 -3.49
C PHE A 15 9.58 -1.20 -4.10
N LEU A 16 10.62 -0.46 -4.47
CA LEU A 16 10.49 0.81 -5.19
C LEU A 16 9.68 0.62 -6.48
N SER A 17 10.00 -0.39 -7.26
CA SER A 17 9.31 -0.76 -8.49
C SER A 17 7.83 -1.13 -8.23
N ILE A 18 7.57 -1.99 -7.24
CA ILE A 18 6.23 -2.41 -6.86
C ILE A 18 5.37 -1.20 -6.45
N CYS A 19 5.88 -0.36 -5.55
CA CYS A 19 5.10 0.76 -5.03
C CYS A 19 4.91 1.87 -6.08
N ALA A 20 5.86 2.11 -6.98
CA ALA A 20 5.67 3.03 -8.10
C ALA A 20 4.56 2.55 -9.04
N PHE A 21 4.51 1.24 -9.32
CA PHE A 21 3.43 0.64 -10.13
C PHE A 21 2.07 0.75 -9.43
N TRP A 22 1.96 0.33 -8.15
CA TRP A 22 0.67 0.39 -7.45
C TRP A 22 0.17 1.81 -7.27
N GLN A 23 1.07 2.76 -7.02
CA GLN A 23 0.68 4.17 -6.94
C GLN A 23 0.11 4.68 -8.27
N MET A 24 0.68 4.24 -9.40
CA MET A 24 0.14 4.52 -10.74
C MET A 24 -1.21 3.84 -10.94
N TYR A 25 -1.32 2.57 -10.60
CA TYR A 25 -2.53 1.77 -10.76
C TYR A 25 -3.70 2.41 -10.01
N ASP A 26 -3.54 2.63 -8.71
CA ASP A 26 -4.60 3.15 -7.84
C ASP A 26 -5.02 4.58 -8.20
N ASN A 27 -4.08 5.38 -8.67
CA ASN A 27 -4.32 6.79 -8.98
C ASN A 27 -4.88 7.02 -10.39
N LEU A 28 -4.43 6.23 -11.37
CA LEU A 28 -4.68 6.51 -12.79
C LEU A 28 -5.74 5.61 -13.41
N ILE A 29 -5.80 4.32 -13.04
CA ILE A 29 -6.75 3.38 -13.67
C ILE A 29 -8.20 3.80 -13.42
N PRO A 30 -8.65 4.18 -12.21
CA PRO A 30 -10.01 4.68 -12.00
C PRO A 30 -10.34 5.86 -12.90
N LYS A 31 -9.38 6.79 -13.06
CA LYS A 31 -9.52 7.97 -13.91
C LYS A 31 -9.66 7.59 -15.40
N ILE A 32 -8.86 6.66 -15.89
CA ILE A 32 -8.96 6.16 -17.27
C ILE A 32 -10.32 5.49 -17.50
N LEU A 33 -10.77 4.64 -16.58
CA LEU A 33 -12.04 3.93 -16.69
C LEU A 33 -13.23 4.92 -16.72
N THR A 34 -13.24 5.92 -15.86
CA THR A 34 -14.37 6.86 -15.75
C THR A 34 -14.32 8.00 -16.78
N GLU A 35 -13.16 8.60 -17.03
CA GLU A 35 -13.05 9.77 -17.90
C GLU A 35 -12.81 9.44 -19.37
N THR A 36 -11.98 8.41 -19.66
CA THR A 36 -11.69 8.06 -21.06
C THR A 36 -12.69 7.05 -21.60
N PHE A 37 -12.96 5.98 -20.86
CA PHE A 37 -13.91 4.95 -21.28
C PHE A 37 -15.37 5.26 -20.94
N GLY A 38 -15.64 6.30 -20.13
CA GLY A 38 -16.99 6.70 -19.74
C GLY A 38 -17.72 5.65 -18.90
N MET A 39 -16.98 4.80 -18.19
CA MET A 39 -17.58 3.78 -17.32
C MET A 39 -18.10 4.42 -16.05
N GLY A 40 -19.21 3.90 -15.53
CA GLY A 40 -19.70 4.28 -14.21
C GLY A 40 -18.71 3.93 -13.09
N GLU A 41 -18.73 4.69 -12.03
CA GLU A 41 -17.84 4.53 -10.88
C GLU A 41 -18.05 3.19 -10.17
N SER A 42 -19.28 2.65 -10.18
CA SER A 42 -19.60 1.33 -9.61
C SER A 42 -18.85 0.21 -10.33
N ILE A 43 -18.90 0.19 -11.65
CA ILE A 43 -18.20 -0.83 -12.46
C ILE A 43 -16.70 -0.61 -12.37
N SER A 44 -16.25 0.63 -12.43
CA SER A 44 -14.83 0.98 -12.25
C SER A 44 -14.32 0.52 -10.88
N GLY A 45 -15.10 0.70 -9.82
CA GLY A 45 -14.81 0.22 -8.48
C GLY A 45 -14.70 -1.32 -8.39
N MET A 46 -15.58 -2.06 -9.10
CA MET A 46 -15.48 -3.52 -9.18
C MET A 46 -14.20 -3.97 -9.89
N ILE A 47 -13.81 -3.28 -10.97
CA ILE A 47 -12.56 -3.57 -11.68
C ILE A 47 -11.37 -3.28 -10.77
N MET A 48 -11.38 -2.16 -10.03
CA MET A 48 -10.33 -1.83 -9.07
C MET A 48 -10.23 -2.83 -7.92
N ALA A 49 -11.34 -3.40 -7.45
CA ALA A 49 -11.32 -4.42 -6.40
C ALA A 49 -10.72 -5.76 -6.87
N ALA A 50 -10.70 -6.00 -8.19
CA ALA A 50 -10.22 -7.26 -8.75
C ALA A 50 -8.74 -7.54 -8.43
N ASP A 51 -7.91 -6.51 -8.26
CA ASP A 51 -6.49 -6.64 -7.88
C ASP A 51 -6.35 -7.35 -6.52
N ASN A 52 -7.10 -6.90 -5.52
CA ASN A 52 -7.07 -7.47 -4.18
C ASN A 52 -7.70 -8.88 -4.14
N VAL A 53 -8.76 -9.11 -4.92
CA VAL A 53 -9.36 -10.45 -5.08
C VAL A 53 -8.35 -11.41 -5.70
N LEU A 54 -7.70 -11.02 -6.80
CA LEU A 54 -6.67 -11.83 -7.44
C LEU A 54 -5.46 -12.06 -6.53
N ALA A 55 -5.05 -11.05 -5.77
CA ALA A 55 -3.93 -11.14 -4.83
C ALA A 55 -4.13 -12.26 -3.79
N LEU A 56 -5.37 -12.48 -3.29
CA LEU A 56 -5.68 -13.56 -2.35
C LEU A 56 -5.27 -14.94 -2.89
N PHE A 57 -5.35 -15.16 -4.20
CA PHE A 57 -5.01 -16.43 -4.84
C PHE A 57 -3.61 -16.42 -5.43
N LEU A 58 -3.22 -15.35 -6.11
CA LEU A 58 -1.96 -15.29 -6.85
C LEU A 58 -0.74 -15.16 -5.95
N LEU A 59 -0.83 -14.42 -4.83
CA LEU A 59 0.33 -14.25 -3.95
C LEU A 59 0.76 -15.57 -3.28
N PRO A 60 -0.14 -16.38 -2.67
CA PRO A 60 0.24 -17.70 -2.16
C PRO A 60 0.69 -18.66 -3.27
N LEU A 61 0.03 -18.63 -4.43
CA LEU A 61 0.38 -19.48 -5.58
C LEU A 61 1.82 -19.21 -6.03
N PHE A 62 2.15 -17.98 -6.41
CA PHE A 62 3.48 -17.63 -6.90
C PHE A 62 4.54 -17.64 -5.80
N GLY A 63 4.17 -17.40 -4.55
CA GLY A 63 5.01 -17.63 -3.39
C GLY A 63 5.46 -19.10 -3.34
N SER A 64 4.52 -20.04 -3.32
CA SER A 64 4.80 -21.47 -3.24
C SER A 64 5.52 -22.02 -4.48
N LEU A 65 5.18 -21.54 -5.68
CA LEU A 65 5.88 -21.90 -6.90
C LEU A 65 7.34 -21.44 -6.88
N SER A 66 7.60 -20.22 -6.41
CA SER A 66 8.96 -19.69 -6.31
C SER A 66 9.77 -20.41 -5.23
N ASP A 67 9.14 -20.90 -4.14
CA ASP A 67 9.81 -21.71 -3.11
C ASP A 67 10.38 -23.02 -3.66
N LYS A 68 9.70 -23.61 -4.64
CA LYS A 68 10.10 -24.89 -5.29
C LYS A 68 11.07 -24.70 -6.46
N CYS A 69 11.38 -23.47 -6.84
CA CYS A 69 12.25 -23.18 -7.98
C CYS A 69 13.73 -23.51 -7.64
N THR A 70 14.36 -24.27 -8.54
CA THR A 70 15.78 -24.73 -8.41
C THR A 70 16.71 -24.07 -9.44
N SER A 71 16.40 -22.86 -9.89
CA SER A 71 17.17 -22.15 -10.90
C SER A 71 18.58 -21.77 -10.41
N SER A 72 19.54 -21.75 -11.31
CA SER A 72 20.90 -21.22 -11.06
C SER A 72 20.93 -19.74 -10.70
N LEU A 73 19.89 -18.99 -11.07
CA LEU A 73 19.74 -17.59 -10.69
C LEU A 73 19.23 -17.40 -9.24
N GLY A 74 18.80 -18.46 -8.57
CA GLY A 74 18.12 -18.44 -7.28
C GLY A 74 16.65 -18.82 -7.40
N ARG A 75 15.93 -18.85 -6.27
CA ARG A 75 14.50 -19.23 -6.22
C ARG A 75 13.57 -18.09 -6.65
N ARG A 76 13.88 -16.85 -6.23
CA ARG A 76 13.03 -15.67 -6.40
C ARG A 76 13.32 -14.89 -7.68
N ARG A 77 14.60 -14.74 -8.02
CA ARG A 77 15.02 -13.90 -9.16
C ARG A 77 14.40 -14.26 -10.51
N PRO A 78 14.19 -15.53 -10.91
CA PRO A 78 13.53 -15.85 -12.16
C PRO A 78 12.10 -15.29 -12.24
N TYR A 79 11.33 -15.41 -11.15
CA TYR A 79 9.97 -14.88 -11.08
C TYR A 79 9.95 -13.35 -11.11
N ILE A 80 10.89 -12.70 -10.42
CA ILE A 80 11.06 -11.25 -10.46
C ILE A 80 11.40 -10.80 -11.89
N LEU A 81 12.33 -11.49 -12.56
CA LEU A 81 12.75 -11.17 -13.93
C LEU A 81 11.58 -11.30 -14.91
N PHE A 82 11.02 -12.50 -15.04
CA PHE A 82 9.98 -12.76 -16.04
C PHE A 82 8.67 -12.04 -15.70
N GLY A 83 8.29 -11.98 -14.44
CA GLY A 83 7.10 -11.26 -14.00
C GLY A 83 7.18 -9.76 -14.29
N THR A 84 8.32 -9.10 -14.01
CA THR A 84 8.50 -7.68 -14.33
C THR A 84 8.51 -7.41 -15.82
N LEU A 85 9.22 -8.23 -16.63
CA LEU A 85 9.24 -8.08 -18.08
C LEU A 85 7.84 -8.23 -18.68
N ALA A 86 7.09 -9.26 -18.25
CA ALA A 86 5.72 -9.46 -18.69
C ALA A 86 4.81 -8.30 -18.26
N ALA A 87 4.94 -7.84 -17.00
CA ALA A 87 4.17 -6.71 -16.50
C ALA A 87 4.42 -5.43 -17.32
N VAL A 88 5.68 -5.08 -17.59
CA VAL A 88 6.02 -3.90 -18.39
C VAL A 88 5.51 -4.03 -19.82
N ALA A 89 5.68 -5.20 -20.44
CA ALA A 89 5.21 -5.43 -21.81
C ALA A 89 3.68 -5.25 -21.94
N VAL A 90 2.91 -5.85 -21.01
CA VAL A 90 1.44 -5.71 -21.01
C VAL A 90 1.05 -4.28 -20.62
N MET A 91 1.70 -3.70 -19.61
CA MET A 91 1.43 -2.34 -19.13
C MET A 91 1.54 -1.30 -20.25
N MET A 92 2.51 -1.44 -21.15
CA MET A 92 2.70 -0.50 -22.27
C MET A 92 1.60 -0.59 -23.34
N THR A 93 0.81 -1.63 -23.37
CA THR A 93 -0.34 -1.73 -24.28
C THR A 93 -1.53 -0.89 -23.83
N LEU A 94 -1.67 -0.65 -22.52
CA LEU A 94 -2.83 0.03 -21.96
C LEU A 94 -2.97 1.49 -22.42
N PRO A 95 -1.93 2.36 -22.34
CA PRO A 95 -2.04 3.73 -22.82
C PRO A 95 -2.26 3.81 -24.33
N VAL A 96 -1.72 2.89 -25.12
CA VAL A 96 -1.95 2.83 -26.56
C VAL A 96 -3.44 2.52 -26.86
N LEU A 97 -4.05 1.60 -26.11
CA LEU A 97 -5.49 1.32 -26.22
C LEU A 97 -6.33 2.52 -25.78
N THR A 98 -5.91 3.25 -24.74
CA THR A 98 -6.57 4.44 -24.23
C THR A 98 -6.57 5.56 -25.28
N ASP A 99 -5.39 5.86 -25.86
CA ASP A 99 -5.24 6.88 -26.92
C ASP A 99 -6.04 6.49 -28.17
N SER A 100 -5.97 5.20 -28.55
CA SER A 100 -6.74 4.68 -29.68
C SER A 100 -8.25 4.75 -29.46
N TYR A 101 -8.72 4.49 -28.21
CA TYR A 101 -10.14 4.61 -27.87
C TYR A 101 -10.61 6.07 -27.95
N HIS A 102 -9.82 6.98 -27.40
CA HIS A 102 -10.14 8.40 -27.47
C HIS A 102 -10.25 8.92 -28.92
N ALA A 103 -9.35 8.49 -29.80
CA ALA A 103 -9.37 8.88 -31.23
C ALA A 103 -10.57 8.27 -31.99
N SER A 104 -10.94 7.04 -31.68
CA SER A 104 -12.08 6.34 -32.32
C SER A 104 -12.68 5.31 -31.35
N PRO A 105 -13.75 5.69 -30.60
CA PRO A 105 -14.38 4.80 -29.65
C PRO A 105 -14.90 3.50 -30.29
N ALA A 106 -14.53 2.35 -29.72
CA ALA A 106 -15.01 1.04 -30.13
C ALA A 106 -15.00 0.08 -28.95
N ALA A 107 -16.08 -0.68 -28.76
CA ALA A 107 -16.27 -1.57 -27.61
C ALA A 107 -15.14 -2.61 -27.46
N TRP A 108 -14.61 -3.13 -28.56
CA TRP A 108 -13.52 -4.11 -28.50
C TRP A 108 -12.24 -3.54 -27.86
N LYS A 109 -11.96 -2.23 -27.98
CA LYS A 109 -10.79 -1.58 -27.35
C LYS A 109 -10.92 -1.55 -25.84
N LEU A 110 -12.13 -1.27 -25.34
CA LEU A 110 -12.44 -1.37 -23.91
C LEU A 110 -12.24 -2.81 -23.41
N VAL A 111 -12.77 -3.80 -24.15
CA VAL A 111 -12.58 -5.22 -23.79
C VAL A 111 -11.09 -5.58 -23.76
N CYS A 112 -10.32 -5.18 -24.77
CA CYS A 112 -8.88 -5.39 -24.80
C CYS A 112 -8.15 -4.71 -23.63
N PHE A 113 -8.59 -3.50 -23.24
CA PHE A 113 -8.03 -2.80 -22.07
C PHE A 113 -8.30 -3.59 -20.79
N ILE A 114 -9.53 -4.04 -20.55
CA ILE A 114 -9.89 -4.82 -19.34
C ILE A 114 -9.14 -6.16 -19.30
N VAL A 115 -9.06 -6.87 -20.44
CA VAL A 115 -8.27 -8.11 -20.54
C VAL A 115 -6.79 -7.84 -20.29
N GLY A 116 -6.23 -6.79 -20.91
CA GLY A 116 -4.85 -6.35 -20.69
C GLY A 116 -4.60 -6.01 -19.21
N LEU A 117 -5.54 -5.32 -18.55
CA LEU A 117 -5.46 -5.02 -17.13
C LEU A 117 -5.43 -6.29 -16.28
N GLY A 118 -6.30 -7.27 -16.56
CA GLY A 118 -6.29 -8.57 -15.89
C GLY A 118 -4.97 -9.33 -16.07
N LEU A 119 -4.42 -9.37 -17.29
CA LEU A 119 -3.11 -9.97 -17.57
C LEU A 119 -1.98 -9.24 -16.83
N LEU A 120 -2.05 -7.91 -16.75
CA LEU A 120 -1.10 -7.11 -16.00
C LEU A 120 -1.13 -7.47 -14.50
N LEU A 121 -2.31 -7.62 -13.91
CA LEU A 121 -2.46 -8.02 -12.50
C LEU A 121 -1.89 -9.43 -12.24
N VAL A 122 -2.07 -10.36 -13.16
CA VAL A 122 -1.46 -11.70 -13.07
C VAL A 122 0.07 -11.61 -13.15
N ALA A 123 0.62 -10.83 -14.08
CA ALA A 123 2.06 -10.61 -14.20
C ALA A 123 2.64 -9.95 -12.94
N MET A 124 1.94 -8.97 -12.38
CA MET A 124 2.31 -8.34 -11.11
C MET A 124 2.25 -9.32 -9.93
N GLY A 125 1.26 -10.21 -9.88
CA GLY A 125 1.18 -11.28 -8.88
C GLY A 125 2.38 -12.24 -8.95
N THR A 126 2.81 -12.58 -10.17
CA THR A 126 4.01 -13.42 -10.40
C THR A 126 5.29 -12.78 -9.84
N TYR A 127 5.39 -11.46 -9.92
CA TYR A 127 6.54 -10.67 -9.49
C TYR A 127 6.50 -10.32 -7.99
N ARG A 128 5.36 -9.82 -7.48
CA ARG A 128 5.23 -9.21 -6.14
C ARG A 128 5.57 -10.18 -5.02
N SER A 129 4.98 -11.37 -5.01
CA SER A 129 5.18 -12.34 -3.93
C SER A 129 6.64 -12.81 -3.79
N PRO A 130 7.34 -13.23 -4.86
CA PRO A 130 8.77 -13.54 -4.79
C PRO A 130 9.64 -12.34 -4.40
N ALA A 131 9.30 -11.12 -4.82
CA ALA A 131 10.06 -9.93 -4.47
C ALA A 131 9.98 -9.62 -2.97
N VAL A 132 8.79 -9.75 -2.37
CA VAL A 132 8.60 -9.59 -0.92
C VAL A 132 9.36 -10.67 -0.15
N ALA A 133 9.34 -11.93 -0.62
CA ALA A 133 10.03 -13.05 0.01
C ALA A 133 11.57 -12.98 -0.12
N LEU A 134 12.09 -12.22 -1.08
CA LEU A 134 13.54 -12.12 -1.30
C LEU A 134 14.28 -11.53 -0.09
N MET A 135 13.73 -10.50 0.57
CA MET A 135 14.39 -9.86 1.71
C MET A 135 14.59 -10.82 2.88
N PRO A 136 13.58 -11.51 3.42
CA PRO A 136 13.77 -12.46 4.51
C PRO A 136 14.62 -13.68 4.11
N ASP A 137 14.64 -14.07 2.82
CA ASP A 137 15.48 -15.18 2.33
C ASP A 137 16.97 -14.85 2.34
N VAL A 138 17.36 -13.58 2.22
CA VAL A 138 18.77 -13.14 2.15
C VAL A 138 19.24 -12.42 3.42
N THR A 139 18.38 -12.28 4.43
CA THR A 139 18.69 -11.52 5.65
C THR A 139 18.52 -12.39 6.90
N PRO A 140 19.56 -12.50 7.77
CA PRO A 140 19.46 -13.20 9.04
C PRO A 140 18.35 -12.64 9.93
N LYS A 141 17.66 -13.53 10.68
CA LYS A 141 16.50 -13.18 11.53
C LYS A 141 16.71 -11.94 12.42
N PRO A 142 17.84 -11.77 13.16
CA PRO A 142 18.03 -10.60 14.03
C PRO A 142 18.11 -9.25 13.29
N LEU A 143 18.37 -9.27 11.97
CA LEU A 143 18.55 -8.08 11.15
C LEU A 143 17.35 -7.77 10.25
N ARG A 144 16.31 -8.63 10.25
CA ARG A 144 15.15 -8.50 9.35
C ARG A 144 14.37 -7.21 9.60
N SER A 145 14.18 -6.79 10.86
CA SER A 145 13.48 -5.55 11.17
C SER A 145 14.18 -4.33 10.56
N LYS A 146 15.52 -4.25 10.68
CA LYS A 146 16.29 -3.16 10.05
C LYS A 146 16.26 -3.21 8.53
N ALA A 147 16.28 -4.42 7.96
CA ALA A 147 16.19 -4.60 6.52
C ALA A 147 14.81 -4.23 6.01
N ASN A 148 13.74 -4.62 6.72
CA ASN A 148 12.35 -4.28 6.39
C ASN A 148 12.15 -2.77 6.36
N ALA A 149 12.66 -2.05 7.36
CA ALA A 149 12.62 -0.59 7.39
C ALA A 149 13.23 0.07 6.13
N ILE A 150 14.36 -0.48 5.63
CA ILE A 150 15.00 0.04 4.43
C ILE A 150 14.16 -0.24 3.18
N ILE A 151 13.64 -1.46 3.04
CA ILE A 151 12.84 -1.80 1.85
C ILE A 151 11.51 -1.04 1.81
N ASN A 152 10.87 -0.82 2.97
CA ASN A 152 9.65 -0.01 3.06
C ASN A 152 9.92 1.45 2.72
N LEU A 153 11.05 2.02 3.17
CA LEU A 153 11.48 3.35 2.75
C LEU A 153 11.70 3.41 1.23
N MET A 154 12.32 2.41 0.63
CA MET A 154 12.49 2.31 -0.83
C MET A 154 11.14 2.23 -1.56
N GLY A 155 10.18 1.47 -0.99
CA GLY A 155 8.81 1.43 -1.51
C GLY A 155 8.13 2.79 -1.48
N ALA A 156 8.18 3.48 -0.33
CA ALA A 156 7.64 4.83 -0.19
C ALA A 156 8.27 5.82 -1.18
N LEU A 157 9.58 5.73 -1.41
CA LEU A 157 10.26 6.53 -2.43
C LEU A 157 9.74 6.24 -3.85
N GLY A 158 9.40 4.98 -4.17
CA GLY A 158 8.79 4.61 -5.45
C GLY A 158 7.43 5.28 -5.66
N GLY A 159 6.55 5.23 -4.66
CA GLY A 159 5.25 5.90 -4.70
C GLY A 159 5.36 7.42 -4.84
N ILE A 160 6.23 8.05 -4.04
CA ILE A 160 6.47 9.50 -4.13
C ILE A 160 7.05 9.89 -5.48
N LEU A 161 7.98 9.10 -6.03
CA LEU A 161 8.59 9.37 -7.33
C LEU A 161 7.52 9.41 -8.43
N TYR A 162 6.59 8.45 -8.45
CA TYR A 162 5.44 8.50 -9.34
C TYR A 162 4.61 9.77 -9.18
N LEU A 163 4.23 10.12 -7.96
CA LEU A 163 3.41 11.30 -7.67
C LEU A 163 4.10 12.59 -8.11
N ILE A 164 5.40 12.74 -7.84
CA ILE A 164 6.20 13.91 -8.27
C ILE A 164 6.25 13.98 -9.79
N ILE A 165 6.55 12.88 -10.48
CA ILE A 165 6.60 12.84 -11.95
C ILE A 165 5.25 13.29 -12.53
N THR A 166 4.15 12.77 -12.02
CA THR A 166 2.81 13.11 -12.48
C THR A 166 2.49 14.58 -12.24
N THR A 167 2.91 15.14 -11.10
CA THR A 167 2.75 16.58 -10.79
C THR A 167 3.39 17.48 -11.83
N PHE A 168 4.54 17.09 -12.36
CA PHE A 168 5.23 17.90 -13.38
C PHE A 168 4.73 17.65 -14.80
N LEU A 169 4.31 16.42 -15.12
CA LEU A 169 3.85 16.05 -16.46
C LEU A 169 2.43 16.52 -16.76
N TYR A 170 1.51 16.48 -15.80
CA TYR A 170 0.07 16.73 -16.01
C TYR A 170 -0.40 18.00 -15.34
N LYS A 171 0.00 19.14 -15.91
CA LYS A 171 -0.40 20.50 -15.48
C LYS A 171 -1.57 21.07 -16.30
N THR A 172 -2.00 20.36 -17.33
CA THR A 172 -3.10 20.78 -18.22
C THR A 172 -4.44 20.74 -17.53
N THR A 173 -5.35 21.59 -17.97
CA THR A 173 -6.73 21.64 -17.47
C THR A 173 -7.44 20.28 -17.66
N PRO A 174 -8.39 19.90 -16.78
CA PRO A 174 -9.10 18.62 -16.86
C PRO A 174 -9.82 18.39 -18.19
N ASP A 175 -10.22 19.45 -18.88
CA ASP A 175 -11.02 19.39 -20.12
C ASP A 175 -10.22 19.00 -21.37
N VAL A 176 -8.89 18.94 -21.27
CA VAL A 176 -8.02 18.60 -22.41
C VAL A 176 -7.49 17.19 -22.25
N TYR A 177 -7.89 16.30 -23.16
CA TYR A 177 -7.31 14.96 -23.20
C TYR A 177 -5.79 15.02 -23.37
N THR A 178 -5.10 14.30 -22.50
CA THR A 178 -3.64 14.17 -22.54
C THR A 178 -3.28 12.70 -22.50
N SER A 179 -2.44 12.24 -23.45
CA SER A 179 -1.99 10.85 -23.46
C SER A 179 -1.23 10.49 -22.19
N TYR A 180 -1.53 9.32 -21.64
CA TYR A 180 -0.84 8.75 -20.47
C TYR A 180 0.40 7.94 -20.86
N LEU A 181 0.68 7.76 -22.15
CA LEU A 181 1.82 6.98 -22.64
C LEU A 181 3.18 7.41 -22.05
N PRO A 182 3.52 8.72 -21.92
CA PRO A 182 4.77 9.12 -21.29
C PRO A 182 4.89 8.66 -19.83
N LEU A 183 3.79 8.69 -19.07
CA LEU A 183 3.78 8.30 -17.67
C LEU A 183 3.98 6.80 -17.52
N PHE A 184 3.26 6.00 -18.30
CA PHE A 184 3.45 4.55 -18.33
C PHE A 184 4.87 4.16 -18.76
N ALA A 185 5.44 4.87 -19.75
CA ALA A 185 6.82 4.64 -20.18
C ALA A 185 7.84 4.94 -19.08
N ILE A 186 7.68 6.05 -18.35
CA ILE A 186 8.58 6.41 -17.25
C ILE A 186 8.48 5.36 -16.10
N VAL A 187 7.25 4.94 -15.73
CA VAL A 187 7.07 3.88 -14.73
C VAL A 187 7.71 2.57 -15.23
N GLY A 188 7.54 2.22 -16.51
CA GLY A 188 8.20 1.09 -17.14
C GLY A 188 9.72 1.15 -17.04
N VAL A 189 10.32 2.32 -17.30
CA VAL A 189 11.77 2.54 -17.14
C VAL A 189 12.20 2.38 -15.68
N ILE A 190 11.44 2.90 -14.72
CA ILE A 190 11.70 2.71 -13.28
C ILE A 190 11.65 1.22 -12.93
N MET A 191 10.66 0.48 -13.42
CA MET A 191 10.52 -0.96 -13.19
C MET A 191 11.69 -1.75 -13.79
N LEU A 192 12.06 -1.49 -15.03
CA LEU A 192 13.18 -2.14 -15.72
C LEU A 192 14.53 -1.78 -15.11
N GLY A 193 14.75 -0.52 -14.74
CA GLY A 193 15.94 -0.07 -14.04
C GLY A 193 16.09 -0.75 -12.67
N SER A 194 14.99 -0.82 -11.91
CA SER A 194 14.94 -1.54 -10.63
C SER A 194 15.21 -3.03 -10.80
N LEU A 195 14.62 -3.64 -11.82
CA LEU A 195 14.88 -5.04 -12.18
C LEU A 195 16.36 -5.27 -12.49
N ALA A 196 16.98 -4.40 -13.28
CA ALA A 196 18.41 -4.50 -13.62
C ALA A 196 19.28 -4.46 -12.35
N VAL A 197 19.00 -3.55 -11.41
CA VAL A 197 19.70 -3.48 -10.12
C VAL A 197 19.56 -4.80 -9.35
N VAL A 198 18.35 -5.32 -9.21
CA VAL A 198 18.12 -6.58 -8.46
C VAL A 198 18.79 -7.76 -9.14
N VAL A 199 18.66 -7.90 -10.48
CA VAL A 199 19.23 -9.05 -11.20
C VAL A 199 20.75 -9.01 -11.29
N LEU A 200 21.34 -7.83 -11.47
CA LEU A 200 22.79 -7.71 -11.65
C LEU A 200 23.56 -7.63 -10.33
N LEU A 201 23.01 -6.97 -9.31
CA LEU A 201 23.73 -6.67 -8.08
C LEU A 201 23.36 -7.56 -6.88
N VAL A 202 22.19 -8.25 -6.91
CA VAL A 202 21.77 -9.16 -5.84
C VAL A 202 22.05 -10.60 -6.26
N ASN A 203 23.08 -11.22 -5.72
CA ASN A 203 23.36 -12.64 -5.94
C ASN A 203 22.63 -13.50 -4.90
N GLU A 204 21.37 -13.82 -5.18
CA GLU A 204 20.50 -14.58 -4.26
C GLU A 204 21.13 -15.89 -3.78
N PRO A 205 21.67 -16.81 -4.63
CA PRO A 205 22.22 -18.08 -4.14
C PRO A 205 23.34 -17.90 -3.12
N LYS A 206 24.28 -16.98 -3.38
CA LYS A 206 25.38 -16.70 -2.45
C LYS A 206 24.91 -16.09 -1.13
N LEU A 207 23.88 -15.24 -1.18
CA LEU A 207 23.34 -14.59 0.02
C LEU A 207 22.55 -15.57 0.88
N VAL A 208 21.76 -16.45 0.25
CA VAL A 208 21.01 -17.51 0.96
C VAL A 208 22.00 -18.50 1.61
N GLN A 209 23.05 -18.94 0.92
CA GLN A 209 24.09 -19.79 1.50
C GLN A 209 24.74 -19.12 2.72
N ARG A 210 25.07 -17.84 2.62
CA ARG A 210 25.66 -17.07 3.72
C ARG A 210 24.72 -16.94 4.91
N GLN A 211 23.42 -16.75 4.66
CA GLN A 211 22.42 -16.72 5.71
C GLN A 211 22.28 -18.09 6.40
N GLN A 212 22.20 -19.17 5.64
CA GLN A 212 22.13 -20.53 6.18
C GLN A 212 23.36 -20.89 7.02
N ALA A 213 24.56 -20.53 6.56
CA ALA A 213 25.78 -20.70 7.33
C ALA A 213 25.76 -19.92 8.65
N TYR A 214 25.21 -18.70 8.64
CA TYR A 214 25.02 -17.93 9.87
C TYR A 214 24.04 -18.61 10.83
N GLU A 215 22.91 -19.08 10.36
CA GLU A 215 21.90 -19.78 11.17
C GLU A 215 22.42 -21.08 11.78
N GLN A 216 23.31 -21.78 11.07
CA GLN A 216 23.97 -22.99 11.60
C GLN A 216 24.98 -22.68 12.71
N THR A 217 25.65 -21.53 12.63
CA THR A 217 26.65 -21.11 13.64
C THR A 217 26.04 -20.40 14.85
N HIS A 218 24.78 -19.92 14.73
CA HIS A 218 24.05 -19.19 15.79
C HIS A 218 22.64 -19.76 15.94
N PRO A 219 22.49 -21.01 16.41
CA PRO A 219 21.18 -21.65 16.55
C PRO A 219 20.28 -20.92 17.57
N GLU A 220 20.84 -20.23 18.56
CA GLU A 220 20.11 -19.41 19.52
C GLU A 220 19.35 -18.26 18.88
N ASP A 221 19.85 -17.66 17.81
CA ASP A 221 19.16 -16.60 17.06
C ASP A 221 17.98 -17.14 16.22
N THR A 222 17.96 -18.46 15.99
CA THR A 222 16.95 -19.15 15.20
C THR A 222 15.83 -19.76 16.05
N LEU A 223 16.14 -20.10 17.30
CA LEU A 223 15.19 -20.61 18.26
C LEU A 223 14.26 -19.47 18.72
N THR A 224 13.25 -19.16 17.93
CA THR A 224 12.04 -18.56 18.50
C THR A 224 11.55 -19.58 19.53
N GLN A 225 11.53 -19.21 20.81
CA GLN A 225 10.97 -20.07 21.86
C GLN A 225 9.50 -20.35 21.51
N VAL A 226 9.26 -21.42 20.79
CA VAL A 226 7.93 -21.99 20.60
C VAL A 226 7.62 -22.72 21.88
N THR A 227 7.30 -21.99 22.93
CA THR A 227 6.58 -22.53 24.07
C THR A 227 5.13 -22.68 23.60
N ASP A 228 4.83 -23.86 23.10
CA ASP A 228 3.49 -24.29 22.73
C ASP A 228 2.70 -24.52 24.03
N SER A 229 2.28 -23.43 24.65
CA SER A 229 1.29 -23.47 25.72
C SER A 229 -0.08 -23.38 25.06
N GLY A 230 -0.75 -24.52 24.90
CA GLY A 230 -2.13 -24.62 24.37
C GLY A 230 -3.21 -23.90 25.19
N GLU A 231 -2.84 -22.84 25.88
CA GLU A 231 -3.73 -21.98 26.63
C GLU A 231 -4.57 -21.07 25.74
N VAL A 232 -5.86 -21.22 25.84
CA VAL A 232 -6.86 -20.38 25.17
C VAL A 232 -6.70 -18.92 25.64
N LEU A 233 -6.68 -17.97 24.71
CA LEU A 233 -6.66 -16.54 25.02
C LEU A 233 -7.83 -16.17 25.96
N PRO A 234 -7.59 -15.38 27.00
CA PRO A 234 -8.64 -14.86 27.88
C PRO A 234 -9.77 -14.18 27.10
N ALA A 235 -11.01 -14.32 27.56
CA ALA A 235 -12.17 -13.75 26.88
C ALA A 235 -12.08 -12.24 26.67
N GLU A 236 -11.47 -11.52 27.61
CA GLU A 236 -11.25 -10.07 27.53
C GLU A 236 -10.24 -9.67 26.43
N VAL A 237 -9.19 -10.47 26.25
CA VAL A 237 -8.20 -10.25 25.18
C VAL A 237 -8.84 -10.55 23.82
N LYS A 238 -9.62 -11.63 23.69
CA LYS A 238 -10.39 -11.93 22.47
C LYS A 238 -11.37 -10.80 22.13
N ARG A 239 -12.02 -10.21 23.12
CA ARG A 239 -12.91 -9.06 22.92
C ARG A 239 -12.15 -7.85 22.41
N SER A 240 -11.01 -7.51 23.03
CA SER A 240 -10.13 -6.42 22.59
C SER A 240 -9.64 -6.64 21.17
N LEU A 241 -9.21 -7.86 20.82
CA LEU A 241 -8.77 -8.19 19.46
C LEU A 241 -9.89 -8.01 18.43
N ARG A 242 -11.11 -8.46 18.71
CA ARG A 242 -12.25 -8.28 17.82
C ARG A 242 -12.51 -6.80 17.53
N PHE A 243 -12.54 -5.95 18.57
CA PHE A 243 -12.71 -4.52 18.40
C PHE A 243 -11.55 -3.87 17.65
N LEU A 244 -10.32 -4.32 17.85
CA LEU A 244 -9.16 -3.85 17.11
C LEU A 244 -9.26 -4.22 15.61
N LEU A 245 -9.59 -5.48 15.29
CA LEU A 245 -9.77 -5.93 13.90
C LEU A 245 -10.90 -5.18 13.18
N VAL A 246 -12.03 -4.95 13.87
CA VAL A 246 -13.10 -4.10 13.33
C VAL A 246 -12.62 -2.66 13.11
N SER A 247 -11.85 -2.10 14.04
CA SER A 247 -11.26 -0.77 13.88
C SER A 247 -10.34 -0.70 12.67
N ILE A 248 -9.53 -1.76 12.46
CA ILE A 248 -8.64 -1.91 11.28
C ILE A 248 -9.48 -1.84 10.00
N ALA A 249 -10.52 -2.67 9.87
CA ALA A 249 -11.39 -2.63 8.70
C ALA A 249 -11.99 -1.23 8.47
N LEU A 250 -12.48 -0.58 9.53
CA LEU A 250 -13.13 0.71 9.43
C LEU A 250 -12.19 1.84 8.97
N TRP A 251 -10.97 1.94 9.51
CA TRP A 251 -10.06 2.98 9.01
C TRP A 251 -9.52 2.69 7.60
N PHE A 252 -9.33 1.39 7.24
CA PHE A 252 -8.97 1.05 5.87
C PHE A 252 -10.11 1.36 4.89
N ILE A 253 -11.37 1.10 5.25
CA ILE A 253 -12.53 1.48 4.44
C ILE A 253 -12.52 2.99 4.16
N GLY A 254 -12.36 3.82 5.17
CA GLY A 254 -12.34 5.27 4.98
C GLY A 254 -11.13 5.76 4.19
N TYR A 255 -9.93 5.31 4.55
CA TYR A 255 -8.70 5.74 3.90
C TYR A 255 -8.61 5.30 2.43
N ASN A 256 -8.88 4.02 2.14
CA ASN A 256 -8.84 3.50 0.78
C ASN A 256 -9.91 4.12 -0.13
N GLY A 257 -11.06 4.49 0.41
CA GLY A 257 -12.06 5.23 -0.36
C GLY A 257 -11.49 6.53 -0.93
N VAL A 258 -10.76 7.27 -0.10
CA VAL A 258 -10.12 8.51 -0.54
C VAL A 258 -8.95 8.22 -1.49
N THR A 259 -8.05 7.30 -1.17
CA THR A 259 -6.87 7.04 -2.03
C THR A 259 -7.25 6.54 -3.41
N THR A 260 -8.28 5.71 -3.54
CA THR A 260 -8.75 5.18 -4.83
C THR A 260 -9.47 6.24 -5.67
N TRP A 261 -10.35 7.02 -5.05
CA TRP A 261 -11.24 7.92 -5.80
C TRP A 261 -10.81 9.38 -5.80
N PHE A 262 -9.75 9.74 -5.08
CA PHE A 262 -9.36 11.14 -4.91
C PHE A 262 -9.02 11.86 -6.22
N SER A 263 -8.31 11.21 -7.14
CA SER A 263 -7.93 11.84 -8.42
C SER A 263 -9.16 12.19 -9.28
N VAL A 264 -10.15 11.29 -9.31
CA VAL A 264 -11.43 11.50 -10.02
C VAL A 264 -12.26 12.55 -9.30
N TYR A 265 -12.37 12.45 -7.98
CA TYR A 265 -13.09 13.40 -7.14
C TYR A 265 -12.54 14.83 -7.28
N ALA A 266 -11.22 14.99 -7.18
CA ALA A 266 -10.54 16.28 -7.25
C ALA A 266 -10.74 16.96 -8.62
N ALA A 267 -10.71 16.18 -9.70
CA ALA A 267 -11.00 16.68 -11.04
C ALA A 267 -12.45 17.18 -11.15
N ARG A 268 -13.42 16.40 -10.71
CA ARG A 268 -14.86 16.72 -10.86
C ARG A 268 -15.37 17.73 -9.84
N SER A 269 -14.95 17.65 -8.58
CA SER A 269 -15.49 18.49 -7.49
C SER A 269 -14.72 19.80 -7.31
N TRP A 270 -13.43 19.83 -7.60
CA TRP A 270 -12.56 20.99 -7.36
C TRP A 270 -11.87 21.50 -8.61
N ASN A 271 -12.21 20.97 -9.79
CA ASN A 271 -11.62 21.30 -11.08
C ASN A 271 -10.07 21.25 -11.06
N MET A 272 -9.52 20.27 -10.33
CA MET A 272 -8.06 20.09 -10.19
C MET A 272 -7.50 19.33 -11.38
N THR A 273 -6.29 19.71 -11.80
CA THR A 273 -5.49 18.87 -12.68
C THR A 273 -5.00 17.63 -11.95
N LEU A 274 -4.67 16.57 -12.70
CA LEU A 274 -4.08 15.35 -12.11
C LEU A 274 -2.80 15.68 -11.34
N GLY A 275 -1.99 16.63 -11.84
CA GLY A 275 -0.78 17.10 -11.15
C GLY A 275 -1.07 17.76 -9.80
N GLN A 276 -2.11 18.58 -9.69
CA GLN A 276 -2.51 19.22 -8.44
C GLN A 276 -3.03 18.17 -7.43
N ALA A 277 -3.87 17.24 -7.89
CA ALA A 277 -4.36 16.13 -7.05
C ALA A 277 -3.18 15.30 -6.50
N ASN A 278 -2.23 14.95 -7.36
CA ASN A 278 -1.06 14.19 -6.96
C ASN A 278 -0.10 14.98 -6.06
N THR A 279 -0.06 16.32 -6.17
CA THR A 279 0.64 17.14 -5.18
C THR A 279 0.06 16.99 -3.79
N CYS A 280 -1.28 16.95 -3.64
CA CYS A 280 -1.93 16.69 -2.35
C CYS A 280 -1.52 15.32 -1.78
N LEU A 281 -1.55 14.27 -2.62
CA LEU A 281 -1.15 12.92 -2.20
C LEU A 281 0.35 12.85 -1.85
N THR A 282 1.21 13.55 -2.60
CA THR A 282 2.65 13.67 -2.28
C THR A 282 2.86 14.29 -0.91
N ILE A 283 2.15 15.38 -0.63
CA ILE A 283 2.22 16.07 0.67
C ILE A 283 1.75 15.16 1.80
N ALA A 284 0.65 14.41 1.61
CA ALA A 284 0.18 13.45 2.60
C ALA A 284 1.21 12.35 2.85
N THR A 285 1.76 11.75 1.79
CA THR A 285 2.76 10.68 1.91
C THR A 285 4.05 11.18 2.55
N ALA A 286 4.54 12.35 2.16
CA ALA A 286 5.70 12.97 2.80
C ALA A 286 5.42 13.28 4.28
N GLY A 287 4.25 13.83 4.59
CA GLY A 287 3.80 14.08 5.96
C GLY A 287 3.77 12.80 6.80
N ALA A 288 3.33 11.67 6.24
CA ALA A 288 3.36 10.38 6.91
C ALA A 288 4.80 9.92 7.17
N ILE A 289 5.67 9.94 6.17
CA ILE A 289 7.07 9.49 6.28
C ILE A 289 7.82 10.29 7.35
N PHE A 290 7.75 11.62 7.30
CA PHE A 290 8.41 12.47 8.30
C PHE A 290 7.82 12.29 9.70
N SER A 291 6.57 11.85 9.81
CA SER A 291 5.89 11.63 11.08
C SER A 291 6.16 10.26 11.70
N TYR A 292 6.68 9.27 10.98
CA TYR A 292 6.91 7.93 11.52
C TYR A 292 7.81 7.93 12.76
N ILE A 293 8.92 8.64 12.73
CA ILE A 293 9.86 8.71 13.87
C ILE A 293 9.23 9.45 15.07
N PRO A 294 8.71 10.69 14.93
CA PRO A 294 8.11 11.37 16.07
C PRO A 294 6.87 10.64 16.60
N VAL A 295 6.03 10.08 15.77
CA VAL A 295 4.86 9.29 16.18
C VAL A 295 5.27 8.04 16.95
N GLY A 296 6.27 7.28 16.49
CA GLY A 296 6.80 6.13 17.22
C GLY A 296 7.33 6.54 18.61
N SER A 297 8.02 7.68 18.70
CA SER A 297 8.49 8.23 19.97
C SER A 297 7.34 8.66 20.90
N VAL A 298 6.28 9.27 20.36
CA VAL A 298 5.07 9.61 21.13
C VAL A 298 4.37 8.35 21.61
N ALA A 299 4.18 7.35 20.72
CA ALA A 299 3.53 6.09 21.07
C ALA A 299 4.24 5.33 22.20
N SER A 300 5.58 5.39 22.25
CA SER A 300 6.35 4.78 23.34
C SER A 300 6.11 5.44 24.71
N LYS A 301 5.71 6.73 24.75
CA LYS A 301 5.45 7.47 25.98
C LYS A 301 3.99 7.41 26.43
N VAL A 302 3.06 7.59 25.49
CA VAL A 302 1.62 7.71 25.80
C VAL A 302 0.82 6.43 25.55
N GLY A 303 1.42 5.44 24.85
CA GLY A 303 0.81 4.18 24.45
C GLY A 303 0.26 4.17 23.03
N ARG A 304 0.28 2.97 22.40
CA ARG A 304 -0.20 2.76 21.02
C ARG A 304 -1.69 3.06 20.86
N ARG A 305 -2.50 2.60 21.81
CA ARG A 305 -3.95 2.81 21.81
C ARG A 305 -4.33 4.29 21.74
N LYS A 306 -3.71 5.13 22.56
CA LYS A 306 -3.96 6.57 22.56
C LYS A 306 -3.49 7.22 21.27
N THR A 307 -2.35 6.80 20.75
CA THR A 307 -1.79 7.30 19.49
C THR A 307 -2.67 6.95 18.30
N ILE A 308 -3.17 5.70 18.20
CA ILE A 308 -4.13 5.30 17.15
C ILE A 308 -5.44 6.09 17.28
N ARG A 309 -5.98 6.24 18.48
CA ARG A 309 -7.21 7.04 18.70
C ARG A 309 -7.03 8.49 18.28
N PHE A 310 -5.89 9.09 18.60
CA PHE A 310 -5.57 10.44 18.13
C PHE A 310 -5.48 10.45 16.59
N GLY A 311 -4.80 9.49 15.98
CA GLY A 311 -4.69 9.37 14.52
C GLY A 311 -6.05 9.21 13.84
N THR A 312 -6.93 8.33 14.34
CA THR A 312 -8.27 8.13 13.77
C THR A 312 -9.16 9.37 13.94
N LEU A 313 -9.09 10.06 15.06
CA LEU A 313 -9.82 11.31 15.25
C LEU A 313 -9.32 12.42 14.32
N LEU A 314 -8.00 12.58 14.21
CA LEU A 314 -7.37 13.55 13.32
C LEU A 314 -7.69 13.24 11.84
N LEU A 315 -7.65 11.98 11.43
CA LEU A 315 -7.98 11.57 10.07
C LEU A 315 -9.43 11.83 9.73
N SER A 316 -10.35 11.43 10.62
CA SER A 316 -11.79 11.70 10.47
C SER A 316 -12.07 13.20 10.41
N GLY A 317 -11.46 13.98 11.31
CA GLY A 317 -11.59 15.44 11.33
C GLY A 317 -11.07 16.09 10.05
N SER A 318 -9.94 15.61 9.50
CA SER A 318 -9.38 16.10 8.24
C SER A 318 -10.30 15.79 7.06
N PHE A 319 -10.89 14.58 6.99
CA PHE A 319 -11.85 14.24 5.94
C PHE A 319 -13.16 15.04 6.10
N PHE A 320 -13.62 15.24 7.32
CA PHE A 320 -14.79 16.10 7.55
C PHE A 320 -14.52 17.56 7.17
N ALA A 321 -13.32 18.09 7.46
CA ALA A 321 -12.93 19.43 7.02
C ALA A 321 -12.85 19.52 5.47
N ALA A 322 -12.37 18.48 4.79
CA ALA A 322 -12.38 18.42 3.34
C ALA A 322 -13.81 18.39 2.77
N PHE A 323 -14.75 17.73 3.44
CA PHE A 323 -16.17 17.78 3.08
C PHE A 323 -16.73 19.19 3.23
N LEU A 324 -16.51 19.86 4.36
CA LEU A 324 -16.94 21.24 4.56
C LEU A 324 -16.34 22.18 3.52
N TYR A 325 -15.08 21.96 3.16
CA TYR A 325 -14.45 22.70 2.07
C TYR A 325 -15.19 22.49 0.75
N THR A 326 -15.56 21.25 0.39
CA THR A 326 -16.33 20.94 -0.83
C THR A 326 -17.71 21.59 -0.84
N MET A 327 -18.32 21.76 0.33
CA MET A 327 -19.62 22.44 0.42
C MET A 327 -19.51 23.96 0.22
N ALA A 328 -18.37 24.55 0.55
CA ALA A 328 -18.12 25.98 0.48
C ALA A 328 -17.45 26.42 -0.85
N PHE A 329 -16.60 25.56 -1.42
CA PHE A 329 -15.77 25.91 -2.57
C PHE A 329 -15.78 24.79 -3.62
N SER A 330 -15.86 25.16 -4.90
CA SER A 330 -15.80 24.26 -6.05
C SER A 330 -14.44 24.29 -6.79
N THR A 331 -13.45 25.01 -6.27
CA THR A 331 -12.15 25.17 -6.88
C THR A 331 -11.02 24.86 -5.92
N PHE A 332 -9.86 24.50 -6.46
CA PHE A 332 -8.67 24.28 -5.67
C PHE A 332 -8.23 25.50 -4.86
N SER A 333 -7.81 25.26 -3.62
CA SER A 333 -7.10 26.25 -2.77
C SER A 333 -5.92 25.60 -2.06
N PRO A 334 -4.79 26.34 -1.86
CA PRO A 334 -3.62 25.84 -1.14
C PRO A 334 -3.92 25.36 0.31
N VAL A 335 -5.04 25.74 0.90
CA VAL A 335 -5.51 25.24 2.22
C VAL A 335 -5.64 23.71 2.23
N LEU A 336 -5.98 23.10 1.09
CA LEU A 336 -6.05 21.65 0.95
C LEU A 336 -4.70 20.99 1.23
N TYR A 337 -3.57 21.60 0.88
CA TYR A 337 -2.26 21.06 1.22
C TYR A 337 -2.08 20.90 2.74
N GLY A 338 -2.55 21.86 3.53
CA GLY A 338 -2.54 21.77 5.00
C GLY A 338 -3.38 20.59 5.51
N LEU A 339 -4.56 20.36 4.92
CA LEU A 339 -5.39 19.20 5.28
C LEU A 339 -4.68 17.88 4.94
N PHE A 340 -4.01 17.79 3.79
CA PHE A 340 -3.30 16.57 3.40
C PHE A 340 -2.04 16.32 4.25
N VAL A 341 -1.37 17.35 4.78
CA VAL A 341 -0.34 17.17 5.84
C VAL A 341 -0.95 16.48 7.05
N LEU A 342 -2.11 16.94 7.53
CA LEU A 342 -2.80 16.33 8.69
C LEU A 342 -3.24 14.89 8.41
N VAL A 343 -3.72 14.60 7.19
CA VAL A 343 -4.02 13.23 6.75
C VAL A 343 -2.78 12.34 6.84
N GLY A 344 -1.63 12.81 6.37
CA GLY A 344 -0.37 12.07 6.45
C GLY A 344 0.07 11.78 7.88
N ILE A 345 0.06 12.79 8.76
CA ILE A 345 0.38 12.63 10.19
C ILE A 345 -0.57 11.63 10.85
N ALA A 346 -1.87 11.76 10.57
CA ALA A 346 -2.89 10.88 11.11
C ALA A 346 -2.70 9.42 10.66
N TRP A 347 -2.41 9.22 9.37
CA TRP A 347 -2.12 7.90 8.83
C TRP A 347 -0.87 7.27 9.46
N ALA A 348 0.19 8.04 9.64
CA ALA A 348 1.39 7.58 10.35
C ALA A 348 1.08 7.12 11.78
N ALA A 349 0.23 7.88 12.50
CA ALA A 349 -0.16 7.54 13.87
C ALA A 349 -0.93 6.21 13.95
N ILE A 350 -1.69 5.88 12.92
CA ILE A 350 -2.42 4.62 12.82
C ILE A 350 -1.47 3.49 12.40
N ASN A 351 -0.77 3.65 11.28
CA ASN A 351 -0.05 2.57 10.59
C ASN A 351 1.11 2.02 11.42
N VAL A 352 1.97 2.88 11.96
CA VAL A 352 3.12 2.47 12.81
C VAL A 352 2.71 1.62 14.02
N ASN A 353 1.48 1.78 14.52
CA ASN A 353 1.04 1.20 15.78
C ASN A 353 0.07 0.02 15.62
N SER A 354 -0.57 -0.12 14.44
CA SER A 354 -1.71 -1.03 14.25
C SER A 354 -1.31 -2.51 14.30
N LEU A 355 -0.42 -2.96 13.41
CA LEU A 355 0.01 -4.35 13.38
C LEU A 355 0.78 -4.76 14.63
N PRO A 356 1.75 -3.97 15.16
CA PRO A 356 2.39 -4.29 16.42
C PRO A 356 1.41 -4.48 17.58
N MET A 357 0.31 -3.71 17.61
CA MET A 357 -0.72 -3.84 18.65
C MET A 357 -1.51 -5.16 18.52
N VAL A 358 -1.76 -5.65 17.31
CA VAL A 358 -2.39 -6.96 17.05
C VAL A 358 -1.46 -8.09 17.48
N VAL A 359 -0.19 -8.03 17.05
CA VAL A 359 0.81 -9.07 17.35
C VAL A 359 1.11 -9.15 18.84
N GLU A 360 1.08 -8.04 19.56
CA GLU A 360 1.31 -8.01 21.01
C GLU A 360 0.20 -8.72 21.83
N MET A 361 -1.01 -8.87 21.26
CA MET A 361 -2.09 -9.62 21.89
C MET A 361 -1.94 -11.13 21.74
N CYS A 362 -1.02 -11.62 20.89
CA CYS A 362 -0.79 -13.04 20.67
C CYS A 362 0.32 -13.58 21.56
N LYS A 363 0.31 -14.91 21.77
CA LYS A 363 1.46 -15.64 22.32
C LYS A 363 2.43 -15.96 21.18
N GLY A 364 3.72 -16.09 21.46
CA GLY A 364 4.80 -16.17 20.48
C GLY A 364 4.62 -17.19 19.34
N SER A 365 3.92 -18.31 19.55
CA SER A 365 3.61 -19.31 18.52
C SER A 365 2.51 -18.90 17.53
N GLU A 366 1.68 -17.90 17.85
CA GLU A 366 0.51 -17.52 17.06
C GLU A 366 0.72 -16.21 16.25
N VAL A 367 1.92 -15.64 16.21
CA VAL A 367 2.20 -14.38 15.49
C VAL A 367 1.72 -14.42 14.04
N GLY A 368 2.01 -15.49 13.31
CA GLY A 368 1.56 -15.65 11.92
C GLY A 368 0.05 -15.64 11.74
N LYS A 369 -0.69 -16.29 12.66
CA LYS A 369 -2.16 -16.30 12.66
C LYS A 369 -2.75 -14.90 12.89
N PHE A 370 -2.20 -14.15 13.84
CA PHE A 370 -2.68 -12.79 14.16
C PHE A 370 -2.31 -11.77 13.08
N THR A 371 -1.12 -11.90 12.50
CA THR A 371 -0.74 -11.15 11.30
C THR A 371 -1.67 -11.47 10.14
N GLY A 372 -1.99 -12.75 9.92
CA GLY A 372 -2.97 -13.17 8.91
C GLY A 372 -4.35 -12.57 9.14
N LEU A 373 -4.83 -12.50 10.39
CA LEU A 373 -6.10 -11.83 10.72
C LEU A 373 -6.06 -10.34 10.39
N TYR A 374 -4.96 -9.64 10.72
CA TYR A 374 -4.76 -8.24 10.36
C TYR A 374 -4.93 -8.03 8.86
N TYR A 375 -4.20 -8.80 8.05
CA TYR A 375 -4.28 -8.69 6.59
C TYR A 375 -5.65 -9.11 6.03
N THR A 376 -6.30 -10.11 6.60
CA THR A 376 -7.66 -10.51 6.19
C THR A 376 -8.64 -9.34 6.34
N PHE A 377 -8.63 -8.65 7.48
CA PHE A 377 -9.54 -7.53 7.72
C PHE A 377 -9.19 -6.31 6.87
N SER A 378 -7.90 -5.99 6.71
CA SER A 378 -7.47 -4.87 5.85
C SER A 378 -7.76 -5.14 4.36
N MET A 379 -7.49 -6.35 3.85
CA MET A 379 -7.76 -6.71 2.45
C MET A 379 -9.27 -6.78 2.17
N THR A 380 -10.08 -7.31 3.10
CA THR A 380 -11.54 -7.27 2.95
C THR A 380 -12.04 -5.82 2.80
N ALA A 381 -11.50 -4.90 3.59
CA ALA A 381 -11.81 -3.49 3.46
C ALA A 381 -11.36 -2.93 2.09
N GLN A 382 -10.16 -3.29 1.63
CA GLN A 382 -9.63 -2.85 0.33
C GLN A 382 -10.44 -3.38 -0.86
N ILE A 383 -11.01 -4.59 -0.76
CA ILE A 383 -11.90 -5.14 -1.79
C ILE A 383 -13.27 -4.42 -1.79
N ALA A 384 -13.87 -4.24 -0.61
CA ALA A 384 -15.21 -3.67 -0.51
C ALA A 384 -15.24 -2.17 -0.83
N THR A 385 -14.19 -1.43 -0.46
CA THR A 385 -14.17 0.03 -0.50
C THR A 385 -14.31 0.62 -1.91
N PRO A 386 -13.54 0.21 -2.94
CA PRO A 386 -13.68 0.77 -4.28
C PRO A 386 -15.10 0.59 -4.84
N ILE A 387 -15.74 -0.54 -4.53
CA ILE A 387 -17.10 -0.87 -4.97
C ILE A 387 -18.12 0.03 -4.28
N VAL A 388 -18.09 0.06 -2.95
CA VAL A 388 -19.09 0.81 -2.16
C VAL A 388 -18.93 2.32 -2.37
N ALA A 389 -17.70 2.82 -2.33
CA ALA A 389 -17.43 4.23 -2.56
C ALA A 389 -17.78 4.62 -4.01
N GLY A 390 -17.43 3.81 -5.01
CA GLY A 390 -17.79 4.04 -6.41
C GLY A 390 -19.32 4.09 -6.61
N TRP A 391 -20.06 3.17 -5.98
CA TRP A 391 -21.52 3.18 -6.03
C TRP A 391 -22.11 4.46 -5.42
N LEU A 392 -21.59 4.92 -4.29
CA LEU A 392 -22.05 6.17 -3.66
C LEU A 392 -21.77 7.39 -4.55
N LEU A 393 -20.59 7.44 -5.18
CA LEU A 393 -20.22 8.53 -6.09
C LEU A 393 -21.15 8.58 -7.31
N GLU A 394 -21.52 7.43 -7.87
CA GLU A 394 -22.34 7.32 -9.07
C GLU A 394 -23.82 7.58 -8.81
N HIS A 395 -24.39 7.01 -7.72
CA HIS A 395 -25.83 6.97 -7.51
C HIS A 395 -26.35 7.98 -6.49
N VAL A 396 -25.47 8.55 -5.65
CA VAL A 396 -25.88 9.52 -4.63
C VAL A 396 -25.35 10.92 -4.96
N ASP A 397 -24.07 11.17 -4.77
CA ASP A 397 -23.39 12.43 -5.12
C ASP A 397 -21.88 12.24 -4.93
N TYR A 398 -21.08 12.91 -5.76
CA TYR A 398 -19.62 12.97 -5.60
C TYR A 398 -19.19 13.51 -4.22
N LYS A 399 -19.98 14.42 -3.65
CA LYS A 399 -19.72 14.97 -2.31
C LYS A 399 -19.76 13.94 -1.18
N THR A 400 -20.23 12.71 -1.45
CA THR A 400 -20.31 11.62 -0.45
C THR A 400 -18.96 11.03 -0.08
N LEU A 401 -17.90 11.21 -0.87
CA LEU A 401 -16.60 10.59 -0.64
C LEU A 401 -16.02 10.91 0.74
N PHE A 402 -15.89 12.18 1.07
CA PHE A 402 -15.32 12.60 2.34
C PHE A 402 -16.20 12.33 3.55
N PRO A 403 -17.54 12.53 3.52
CA PRO A 403 -18.42 12.08 4.60
C PRO A 403 -18.35 10.57 4.82
N TYR A 404 -18.35 9.77 3.75
CA TYR A 404 -18.15 8.32 3.82
C TYR A 404 -16.87 8.00 4.59
N ALA A 405 -15.72 8.55 4.14
CA ALA A 405 -14.45 8.31 4.77
C ALA A 405 -14.42 8.78 6.24
N ALA A 406 -14.95 9.98 6.52
CA ALA A 406 -14.99 10.52 7.88
C ALA A 406 -15.81 9.66 8.84
N ILE A 407 -16.99 9.18 8.41
CA ILE A 407 -17.89 8.34 9.21
C ILE A 407 -17.22 7.00 9.56
N PHE A 408 -16.64 6.30 8.57
CA PHE A 408 -15.99 5.03 8.82
C PHE A 408 -14.75 5.18 9.73
N VAL A 409 -13.93 6.18 9.50
CA VAL A 409 -12.76 6.46 10.36
C VAL A 409 -13.20 6.89 11.77
N PHE A 410 -14.28 7.66 11.90
CA PHE A 410 -14.85 7.99 13.21
C PHE A 410 -15.40 6.76 13.93
N GLY A 411 -16.06 5.85 13.20
CA GLY A 411 -16.45 4.54 13.72
C GLY A 411 -15.26 3.75 14.28
N SER A 412 -14.11 3.84 13.60
CA SER A 412 -12.87 3.26 14.11
C SER A 412 -12.39 3.92 15.42
N PHE A 413 -12.47 5.25 15.55
CA PHE A 413 -12.17 5.95 16.81
C PHE A 413 -13.05 5.44 17.97
N LEU A 414 -14.34 5.18 17.70
CA LEU A 414 -15.27 4.66 18.71
C LEU A 414 -14.93 3.22 19.10
N THR A 415 -14.71 2.35 18.12
CA THR A 415 -14.40 0.93 18.36
C THR A 415 -13.04 0.74 19.06
N MET A 416 -12.04 1.58 18.75
CA MET A 416 -10.78 1.65 19.49
C MET A 416 -10.97 2.03 20.97
N GLY A 417 -12.05 2.69 21.32
CA GLY A 417 -12.41 2.96 22.71
C GLY A 417 -12.61 1.70 23.58
N PHE A 418 -13.04 0.61 22.96
CA PHE A 418 -13.30 -0.67 23.62
C PHE A 418 -12.07 -1.61 23.67
N VAL A 419 -10.99 -1.27 22.98
CA VAL A 419 -9.72 -2.03 23.02
C VAL A 419 -8.99 -1.71 24.30
N ARG A 420 -8.65 -2.73 25.12
CA ARG A 420 -7.98 -2.55 26.41
C ARG A 420 -6.62 -3.25 26.52
N HIS A 421 -6.27 -4.10 25.54
CA HIS A 421 -5.05 -4.91 25.52
C HIS A 421 -4.18 -4.54 24.29
N GLY A 422 -2.94 -5.03 24.24
CA GLY A 422 -1.99 -4.76 23.16
C GLY A 422 -1.28 -3.40 23.28
N ASP A 423 -1.26 -2.80 24.47
CA ASP A 423 -0.67 -1.48 24.73
C ASP A 423 0.33 -1.55 25.90
N ASN A 424 1.20 -2.58 25.89
CA ASN A 424 2.29 -2.68 26.86
C ASN A 424 3.36 -1.61 26.57
N LYS A 425 4.26 -1.37 27.52
CA LYS A 425 5.30 -0.35 27.37
C LYS A 425 6.16 -0.61 26.13
N VAL A 426 5.97 0.21 25.13
CA VAL A 426 6.63 0.13 23.83
C VAL A 426 8.04 0.69 23.94
N GLN A 427 9.05 -0.07 23.53
CA GLN A 427 10.34 0.53 23.26
C GLN A 427 10.27 1.29 21.94
N ALA A 428 10.63 2.58 21.94
CA ALA A 428 10.66 3.37 20.73
C ALA A 428 11.69 2.79 19.75
N LYS A 429 11.24 2.41 18.55
CA LYS A 429 12.13 2.08 17.44
C LYS A 429 12.94 3.33 17.11
N LYS A 430 14.28 3.23 17.01
CA LYS A 430 15.17 4.37 16.78
C LYS A 430 15.68 4.42 15.35
N GLY A 431 15.78 5.62 14.80
CA GLY A 431 16.34 5.85 13.48
C GLY A 431 15.58 5.09 12.38
N LEU A 432 16.29 4.31 11.57
CA LEU A 432 15.71 3.57 10.45
C LEU A 432 14.68 2.50 10.85
N GLU A 433 14.77 1.95 12.06
CA GLU A 433 13.80 0.94 12.52
C GLU A 433 12.36 1.50 12.66
N ALA A 434 12.21 2.83 12.71
CA ALA A 434 10.90 3.48 12.74
C ALA A 434 10.10 3.29 11.43
N PHE A 435 10.79 2.94 10.33
CA PHE A 435 10.19 2.64 9.02
C PHE A 435 9.89 1.14 8.82
N ASP A 436 10.11 0.31 9.83
CA ASP A 436 9.71 -1.09 9.85
C ASP A 436 8.20 -1.18 10.08
N ILE A 437 7.49 -0.93 9.00
CA ILE A 437 6.04 -0.95 8.89
C ILE A 437 5.72 -2.16 8.03
N ASP A 438 4.89 -3.04 8.53
CA ASP A 438 4.38 -4.16 7.76
C ASP A 438 3.12 -3.69 7.02
N ASP A 439 3.28 -3.35 5.73
CA ASP A 439 2.19 -3.07 4.79
C ASP A 439 1.62 -4.35 4.18
#